data_37021860c549dab8c8f85010b73b1235
#
_entry.id   37021860c549dab8c8f85010b73b1235
#
_cell.length_a   1.000
_cell.length_b   1.000
_cell.length_c   1.000
_cell.angle_alpha   90.00
_cell.angle_beta   90.00
_cell.angle_gamma   90.00
#
_symmetry.space_group_name_H-M   'P 1'
#
loop_
_entity.id
_entity.type
_entity.pdbx_description
1 polymer ?
#
loop_
_entity_poly.entity_id
_entity_poly.type
_entity_poly.pdbx_seq_one_letter_code
_entity_poly.pdbx_strand_id
1 'polypeptide(L)'
;MCSSDLFRKTLERKTPAESDLTIKGKAYIAGIYEHPTRHAPDKSTAQLHAEVAKGAIEDAGLTKDDIDGYFCAGDAPGGLWPMVDYLGLNTRKLRHVDSTETGGCSYLIHLGHAAEAIAAGKCSVALVTLAGKPRTGPMPPRASGAEADFELAYGATTHNAYGMCAMRHMHDYGTTSEQLAWIKVAASHHAQYNPHAMLKEVVTVEDVLNSPMISDPLHRMDCCVVTDGGGAMIVTTPEIA
;
A
#
# COMPACT_ATOMS: atom_id res chain seq x y z
N MET A 1 3.39 41.46 -36.03
CA MET A 1 2.07 41.28 -35.34
C MET A 1 1.83 39.78 -35.24
N CYS A 2 2.25 39.16 -34.19
CA CYS A 2 2.07 37.72 -33.95
C CYS A 2 0.78 37.56 -33.14
N SER A 3 -0.21 36.95 -33.76
CA SER A 3 -1.58 36.86 -33.27
C SER A 3 -1.65 36.03 -31.98
N SER A 4 -1.82 36.73 -30.85
CA SER A 4 -2.08 36.15 -29.53
C SER A 4 -3.49 35.48 -29.43
N ASP A 5 -4.27 35.52 -30.52
CA ASP A 5 -5.64 34.98 -30.52
C ASP A 5 -5.73 33.48 -30.81
N LEU A 6 -4.63 32.87 -31.29
CA LEU A 6 -4.63 31.42 -31.56
C LEU A 6 -4.50 30.59 -30.26
N PHE A 7 -3.93 31.17 -29.21
CA PHE A 7 -3.77 30.49 -27.88
C PHE A 7 -4.99 30.65 -26.96
N ARG A 8 -5.88 31.59 -27.21
CA ARG A 8 -7.09 31.81 -26.40
C ARG A 8 -8.30 30.95 -26.80
N LYS A 9 -8.28 30.28 -27.97
CA LYS A 9 -9.32 29.33 -28.37
C LYS A 9 -9.14 27.92 -27.85
N THR A 10 -8.18 27.71 -26.97
CA THR A 10 -7.87 26.39 -26.42
C THR A 10 -8.58 26.24 -25.09
N LEU A 11 -9.50 25.28 -25.06
CA LEU A 11 -10.00 24.64 -23.86
C LEU A 11 -11.02 25.43 -23.00
N GLU A 12 -12.17 25.72 -23.55
CA GLU A 12 -13.38 25.48 -22.77
C GLU A 12 -13.48 23.96 -22.55
N ARG A 13 -12.70 23.43 -21.61
CA ARG A 13 -12.98 22.13 -21.00
C ARG A 13 -14.35 22.30 -20.37
N LYS A 14 -15.38 21.70 -20.95
CA LYS A 14 -16.64 21.48 -20.25
C LYS A 14 -16.23 20.80 -18.94
N THR A 15 -16.41 21.49 -17.83
CA THR A 15 -16.24 20.87 -16.49
C THR A 15 -17.24 19.73 -16.48
N PRO A 16 -16.83 18.47 -16.29
CA PRO A 16 -17.78 17.36 -16.21
C PRO A 16 -18.82 17.70 -15.13
N ALA A 17 -20.06 17.26 -15.31
CA ALA A 17 -21.03 17.40 -14.25
C ALA A 17 -20.47 16.73 -12.97
N GLU A 18 -20.76 17.27 -11.80
CA GLU A 18 -20.21 16.77 -10.53
C GLU A 18 -20.51 15.27 -10.34
N SER A 19 -21.62 14.77 -10.85
CA SER A 19 -21.99 13.36 -10.94
C SER A 19 -21.06 12.52 -11.82
N ASP A 20 -20.39 13.12 -12.81
CA ASP A 20 -19.52 12.41 -13.75
C ASP A 20 -18.07 12.29 -13.22
N LEU A 21 -17.75 13.06 -12.18
CA LEU A 21 -16.42 13.06 -11.53
C LEU A 21 -16.32 12.08 -10.38
N THR A 22 -17.42 11.50 -9.92
CA THR A 22 -17.43 10.61 -8.75
C THR A 22 -17.47 9.14 -9.15
N ILE A 23 -16.61 8.34 -8.51
CA ILE A 23 -16.65 6.87 -8.56
C ILE A 23 -17.53 6.27 -7.46
N LYS A 24 -18.17 7.11 -6.63
CA LYS A 24 -19.04 6.67 -5.55
C LYS A 24 -20.16 5.78 -6.05
N GLY A 25 -20.27 4.57 -5.49
CA GLY A 25 -21.27 3.59 -5.87
C GLY A 25 -21.05 2.91 -7.23
N LYS A 26 -19.86 3.09 -7.85
CA LYS A 26 -19.52 2.45 -9.13
C LYS A 26 -18.74 1.14 -8.94
N ALA A 27 -18.09 0.97 -7.79
CA ALA A 27 -17.36 -0.23 -7.44
C ALA A 27 -17.46 -0.53 -5.94
N TYR A 28 -17.35 -1.79 -5.58
CA TYR A 28 -17.48 -2.29 -4.22
C TYR A 28 -16.36 -3.27 -3.89
N ILE A 29 -15.91 -3.29 -2.65
CA ILE A 29 -15.03 -4.34 -2.13
C ILE A 29 -15.94 -5.54 -1.81
N ALA A 30 -15.77 -6.64 -2.55
CA ALA A 30 -16.58 -7.85 -2.41
C ALA A 30 -15.89 -8.94 -1.60
N GLY A 31 -14.56 -8.89 -1.47
CA GLY A 31 -13.79 -9.84 -0.67
C GLY A 31 -12.49 -9.25 -0.20
N ILE A 32 -12.04 -9.68 0.99
CA ILE A 32 -10.78 -9.27 1.60
C ILE A 32 -10.10 -10.48 2.24
N TYR A 33 -8.79 -10.46 2.28
CA TYR A 33 -8.04 -11.43 3.06
C TYR A 33 -6.73 -10.85 3.56
N GLU A 34 -6.46 -10.99 4.86
CA GLU A 34 -5.18 -10.70 5.49
C GLU A 34 -4.53 -12.03 5.88
N HIS A 35 -3.28 -12.23 5.43
CA HIS A 35 -2.53 -13.44 5.79
C HIS A 35 -2.25 -13.46 7.30
N PRO A 36 -2.52 -14.56 8.00
CA PRO A 36 -2.37 -14.61 9.46
C PRO A 36 -0.91 -14.61 9.94
N THR A 37 0.05 -14.93 9.05
CA THR A 37 1.47 -14.94 9.44
C THR A 37 2.03 -13.55 9.65
N ARG A 38 3.00 -13.47 10.56
CA ARG A 38 3.87 -12.32 10.78
C ARG A 38 5.35 -12.71 10.67
N HIS A 39 5.61 -14.00 10.38
CA HIS A 39 6.94 -14.59 10.24
C HIS A 39 6.85 -15.78 9.27
N ALA A 40 7.42 -15.66 8.09
CA ALA A 40 7.28 -16.64 7.00
C ALA A 40 8.64 -17.03 6.39
N PRO A 41 9.56 -17.64 7.15
CA PRO A 41 10.88 -18.02 6.64
C PRO A 41 10.78 -19.11 5.56
N ASP A 42 9.74 -19.92 5.62
CA ASP A 42 9.47 -21.09 4.79
C ASP A 42 8.72 -20.77 3.47
N LYS A 43 8.27 -19.52 3.30
CA LYS A 43 7.49 -19.11 2.13
C LYS A 43 8.27 -18.15 1.23
N SER A 44 7.99 -18.17 -0.06
CA SER A 44 8.40 -17.11 -0.98
C SER A 44 7.41 -15.95 -0.94
N THR A 45 7.85 -14.75 -1.35
CA THR A 45 6.95 -13.60 -1.49
C THR A 45 5.84 -13.88 -2.52
N ALA A 46 6.18 -14.53 -3.63
CA ALA A 46 5.19 -14.93 -4.64
C ALA A 46 4.13 -15.89 -4.06
N GLN A 47 4.55 -16.83 -3.21
CA GLN A 47 3.62 -17.74 -2.53
C GLN A 47 2.68 -16.98 -1.60
N LEU A 48 3.18 -15.98 -0.85
CA LEU A 48 2.33 -15.14 -0.01
C LEU A 48 1.30 -14.37 -0.86
N HIS A 49 1.69 -13.81 -2.01
CA HIS A 49 0.74 -13.21 -2.95
C HIS A 49 -0.35 -14.19 -3.40
N ALA A 50 0.03 -15.44 -3.72
CA ALA A 50 -0.94 -16.45 -4.16
C ALA A 50 -1.90 -16.86 -3.03
N GLU A 51 -1.40 -17.01 -1.81
CA GLU A 51 -2.20 -17.38 -0.65
C GLU A 51 -3.22 -16.27 -0.30
N VAL A 52 -2.81 -14.99 -0.33
CA VAL A 52 -3.73 -13.88 -0.07
C VAL A 52 -4.73 -13.69 -1.22
N ALA A 53 -4.29 -13.84 -2.48
CA ALA A 53 -5.19 -13.81 -3.63
C ALA A 53 -6.28 -14.88 -3.52
N LYS A 54 -5.88 -16.12 -3.21
CA LYS A 54 -6.82 -17.22 -2.99
C LYS A 54 -7.83 -16.89 -1.89
N GLY A 55 -7.36 -16.42 -0.73
CA GLY A 55 -8.24 -16.09 0.38
C GLY A 55 -9.25 -14.99 0.06
N ALA A 56 -8.83 -13.92 -0.64
CA ALA A 56 -9.74 -12.85 -1.03
C ALA A 56 -10.76 -13.27 -2.11
N ILE A 57 -10.36 -14.13 -3.04
CA ILE A 57 -11.24 -14.70 -4.07
C ILE A 57 -12.30 -15.60 -3.41
N GLU A 58 -11.89 -16.46 -2.46
CA GLU A 58 -12.81 -17.33 -1.69
C GLU A 58 -13.78 -16.52 -0.82
N ASP A 59 -13.31 -15.46 -0.16
CA ASP A 59 -14.15 -14.56 0.64
C ASP A 59 -15.21 -13.85 -0.21
N ALA A 60 -14.87 -13.50 -1.45
CA ALA A 60 -15.81 -12.94 -2.42
C ALA A 60 -16.79 -13.98 -3.00
N GLY A 61 -16.63 -15.26 -2.72
CA GLY A 61 -17.43 -16.33 -3.33
C GLY A 61 -17.16 -16.53 -4.84
N LEU A 62 -16.01 -16.06 -5.32
CA LEU A 62 -15.61 -16.09 -6.72
C LEU A 62 -14.53 -17.17 -7.00
N THR A 63 -14.17 -17.30 -8.25
CA THR A 63 -13.07 -18.11 -8.72
C THR A 63 -12.01 -17.27 -9.42
N LYS A 64 -10.81 -17.82 -9.60
CA LYS A 64 -9.76 -17.11 -10.35
C LYS A 64 -10.14 -16.84 -11.82
N ASP A 65 -11.09 -17.63 -12.37
CA ASP A 65 -11.58 -17.46 -13.74
C ASP A 65 -12.53 -16.26 -13.90
N ASP A 66 -13.01 -15.70 -12.81
CA ASP A 66 -13.85 -14.51 -12.80
C ASP A 66 -13.01 -13.21 -12.82
N ILE A 67 -11.71 -13.30 -12.51
CA ILE A 67 -10.80 -12.15 -12.47
C ILE A 67 -10.49 -11.66 -13.90
N ASP A 68 -10.84 -10.41 -14.18
CA ASP A 68 -10.53 -9.73 -15.44
C ASP A 68 -9.71 -8.44 -15.26
N GLY A 69 -9.37 -8.07 -13.99
CA GLY A 69 -8.45 -7.01 -13.64
C GLY A 69 -7.43 -7.46 -12.61
N TYR A 70 -6.14 -7.04 -12.74
CA TYR A 70 -5.12 -7.35 -11.76
C TYR A 70 -4.23 -6.16 -11.45
N PHE A 71 -3.98 -5.92 -10.16
CA PHE A 71 -3.23 -4.78 -9.64
C PHE A 71 -2.21 -5.24 -8.60
N CYS A 72 -0.95 -4.90 -8.78
CA CYS A 72 0.10 -5.10 -7.77
C CYS A 72 1.16 -4.02 -7.89
N ALA A 73 1.93 -3.80 -6.82
CA ALA A 73 3.05 -2.88 -6.85
C ALA A 73 4.22 -3.43 -7.68
N GLY A 74 5.10 -2.54 -8.12
CA GLY A 74 6.26 -2.88 -8.95
C GLY A 74 7.31 -3.74 -8.24
N ASP A 75 7.26 -3.81 -6.91
CA ASP A 75 8.11 -4.64 -6.05
C ASP A 75 7.64 -6.10 -5.94
N ALA A 76 6.48 -6.42 -6.49
CA ALA A 76 6.01 -7.81 -6.56
C ALA A 76 7.02 -8.69 -7.32
N PRO A 77 7.22 -9.96 -6.90
CA PRO A 77 8.28 -10.82 -7.45
C PRO A 77 8.25 -10.95 -8.96
N GLY A 78 9.28 -10.41 -9.62
CA GLY A 78 9.39 -10.36 -11.07
C GLY A 78 8.50 -9.31 -11.75
N GLY A 79 7.73 -8.55 -10.98
CA GLY A 79 6.80 -7.57 -11.47
C GLY A 79 5.42 -8.14 -11.85
N LEU A 80 4.58 -7.32 -12.46
CA LEU A 80 3.17 -7.62 -12.72
C LEU A 80 2.94 -8.88 -13.56
N TRP A 81 3.60 -9.01 -14.71
CA TRP A 81 3.35 -10.14 -15.63
C TRP A 81 3.77 -11.50 -15.07
N PRO A 82 4.97 -11.65 -14.46
CA PRO A 82 5.31 -12.89 -13.76
C PRO A 82 4.33 -13.24 -12.64
N MET A 83 3.75 -12.26 -11.96
CA MET A 83 2.72 -12.52 -10.96
C MET A 83 1.40 -13.00 -11.58
N VAL A 84 0.98 -12.44 -12.72
CA VAL A 84 -0.18 -12.94 -13.48
C VAL A 84 -0.02 -14.44 -13.80
N ASP A 85 1.15 -14.83 -14.30
CA ASP A 85 1.46 -16.23 -14.62
C ASP A 85 1.53 -17.10 -13.36
N TYR A 86 2.18 -16.63 -12.30
CA TYR A 86 2.32 -17.37 -11.04
C TYR A 86 0.97 -17.62 -10.36
N LEU A 87 0.08 -16.62 -10.37
CA LEU A 87 -1.28 -16.75 -9.85
C LEU A 87 -2.16 -17.64 -10.74
N GLY A 88 -1.73 -17.93 -11.96
CA GLY A 88 -2.48 -18.71 -12.95
C GLY A 88 -3.76 -17.98 -13.38
N LEU A 89 -3.71 -16.64 -13.50
CA LEU A 89 -4.81 -15.86 -14.04
C LEU A 89 -4.96 -16.11 -15.54
N ASN A 90 -6.20 -16.15 -15.99
CA ASN A 90 -6.48 -16.41 -17.41
C ASN A 90 -6.20 -15.18 -18.27
N THR A 91 -5.03 -15.13 -18.92
CA THR A 91 -4.59 -13.99 -19.73
C THR A 91 -5.52 -13.68 -20.91
N ARG A 92 -6.37 -14.62 -21.35
CA ARG A 92 -7.37 -14.38 -22.40
C ARG A 92 -8.60 -13.62 -21.87
N LYS A 93 -8.86 -13.71 -20.57
CA LYS A 93 -9.95 -13.01 -19.89
C LYS A 93 -9.48 -11.67 -19.29
N LEU A 94 -8.20 -11.56 -18.98
CA LEU A 94 -7.61 -10.40 -18.33
C LEU A 94 -7.71 -9.18 -19.26
N ARG A 95 -8.47 -8.18 -18.85
CA ARG A 95 -8.81 -6.98 -19.64
C ARG A 95 -8.04 -5.75 -19.19
N HIS A 96 -7.68 -5.71 -17.91
CA HIS A 96 -6.96 -4.57 -17.34
C HIS A 96 -5.92 -5.01 -16.32
N VAL A 97 -4.74 -4.40 -16.40
CA VAL A 97 -3.66 -4.59 -15.42
C VAL A 97 -3.01 -3.26 -15.12
N ASP A 98 -2.62 -3.05 -13.87
CA ASP A 98 -1.91 -1.86 -13.44
C ASP A 98 -0.86 -2.18 -12.40
N SER A 99 0.25 -1.45 -12.47
CA SER A 99 1.36 -1.55 -11.53
C SER A 99 1.87 -0.15 -11.25
N THR A 100 1.61 0.33 -10.04
CA THR A 100 2.02 1.64 -9.56
C THR A 100 2.85 1.46 -8.30
N GLU A 101 3.98 2.16 -8.21
CA GLU A 101 4.86 2.12 -7.05
C GLU A 101 4.99 3.50 -6.42
N THR A 102 4.40 3.66 -5.24
CA THR A 102 4.44 4.87 -4.42
C THR A 102 4.77 4.56 -2.96
N GLY A 103 5.42 3.42 -2.72
CA GLY A 103 5.72 2.90 -1.39
C GLY A 103 4.50 2.26 -0.72
N GLY A 104 4.43 2.32 0.60
CA GLY A 104 3.41 1.60 1.40
C GLY A 104 1.95 1.99 1.13
N CYS A 105 1.69 3.09 0.45
CA CYS A 105 0.33 3.50 0.05
C CYS A 105 -0.08 3.01 -1.36
N SER A 106 0.78 2.32 -2.09
CA SER A 106 0.50 1.82 -3.45
C SER A 106 -0.82 1.05 -3.55
N TYR A 107 -1.14 0.27 -2.55
CA TYR A 107 -2.32 -0.60 -2.54
C TYR A 107 -3.64 0.16 -2.38
N LEU A 108 -3.63 1.28 -1.66
CA LEU A 108 -4.78 2.19 -1.59
C LEU A 108 -4.96 2.93 -2.92
N ILE A 109 -3.87 3.27 -3.59
CA ILE A 109 -3.92 3.83 -4.94
C ILE A 109 -4.47 2.80 -5.91
N HIS A 110 -4.01 1.53 -5.85
CA HIS A 110 -4.56 0.44 -6.67
C HIS A 110 -6.06 0.22 -6.44
N LEU A 111 -6.55 0.36 -5.21
CA LEU A 111 -7.99 0.32 -4.93
C LEU A 111 -8.74 1.42 -5.67
N GLY A 112 -8.21 2.65 -5.67
CA GLY A 112 -8.74 3.76 -6.46
C GLY A 112 -8.71 3.48 -7.96
N HIS A 113 -7.57 3.04 -8.49
CA HIS A 113 -7.41 2.68 -9.91
C HIS A 113 -8.33 1.53 -10.33
N ALA A 114 -8.53 0.52 -9.48
CA ALA A 114 -9.46 -0.57 -9.74
C ALA A 114 -10.91 -0.04 -9.83
N ALA A 115 -11.31 0.84 -8.91
CA ALA A 115 -12.64 1.45 -8.93
C ALA A 115 -12.85 2.33 -10.18
N GLU A 116 -11.83 3.10 -10.59
CA GLU A 116 -11.86 3.87 -11.83
C GLU A 116 -11.92 2.99 -13.08
N ALA A 117 -11.14 1.90 -13.12
CA ALA A 117 -11.15 0.94 -14.21
C ALA A 117 -12.52 0.28 -14.37
N ILE A 118 -13.15 -0.11 -13.26
CA ILE A 118 -14.50 -0.68 -13.23
C ILE A 118 -15.52 0.36 -13.70
N ALA A 119 -15.49 1.57 -13.15
CA ALA A 119 -16.39 2.66 -13.55
C ALA A 119 -16.28 2.99 -15.04
N ALA A 120 -15.09 2.85 -15.62
CA ALA A 120 -14.81 3.03 -17.05
C ALA A 120 -15.10 1.78 -17.91
N GLY A 121 -15.60 0.68 -17.33
CA GLY A 121 -15.91 -0.58 -18.04
C GLY A 121 -14.67 -1.33 -18.55
N LYS A 122 -13.49 -1.04 -18.02
CA LYS A 122 -12.24 -1.71 -18.43
C LYS A 122 -12.13 -3.13 -17.85
N CYS A 123 -12.66 -3.35 -16.64
CA CYS A 123 -12.79 -4.65 -16.01
C CYS A 123 -14.04 -4.67 -15.14
N SER A 124 -14.41 -5.85 -14.65
CA SER A 124 -15.59 -6.08 -13.81
C SER A 124 -15.23 -6.66 -12.45
N VAL A 125 -14.16 -7.45 -12.38
CA VAL A 125 -13.64 -8.09 -11.16
C VAL A 125 -12.14 -7.86 -11.09
N ALA A 126 -11.72 -6.96 -10.23
CA ALA A 126 -10.33 -6.59 -10.02
C ALA A 126 -9.76 -7.26 -8.76
N LEU A 127 -8.65 -7.96 -8.90
CA LEU A 127 -7.83 -8.47 -7.80
C LEU A 127 -6.70 -7.49 -7.52
N VAL A 128 -6.58 -7.05 -6.28
CA VAL A 128 -5.44 -6.25 -5.77
C VAL A 128 -4.68 -7.10 -4.77
N THR A 129 -3.37 -7.30 -4.96
CA THR A 129 -2.54 -8.09 -4.03
C THR A 129 -1.38 -7.28 -3.48
N LEU A 130 -1.07 -7.54 -2.21
CA LEU A 130 0.11 -7.08 -1.50
C LEU A 130 0.72 -8.27 -0.76
N ALA A 131 2.01 -8.47 -0.86
CA ALA A 131 2.74 -9.31 0.07
C ALA A 131 4.22 -8.93 0.12
N GLY A 132 4.85 -9.19 1.27
CA GLY A 132 6.25 -8.91 1.46
C GLY A 132 6.87 -9.75 2.57
N LYS A 133 8.19 -9.85 2.55
CA LYS A 133 9.00 -10.57 3.56
C LYS A 133 10.12 -9.68 4.13
N PRO A 134 9.82 -8.48 4.63
CA PRO A 134 10.86 -7.59 5.14
C PRO A 134 11.55 -8.12 6.39
N ARG A 135 10.94 -9.06 7.12
CA ARG A 135 11.49 -9.69 8.32
C ARG A 135 12.42 -10.86 8.02
N THR A 136 12.04 -11.74 7.08
CA THR A 136 12.77 -12.99 6.80
C THR A 136 13.34 -13.07 5.40
N GLY A 137 12.96 -12.15 4.52
CA GLY A 137 13.47 -12.06 3.16
C GLY A 137 14.81 -11.33 3.08
N PRO A 138 15.40 -11.27 1.89
CA PRO A 138 16.56 -10.45 1.65
C PRO A 138 16.21 -8.97 1.90
N MET A 139 17.15 -8.25 2.53
CA MET A 139 17.00 -6.80 2.70
C MET A 139 16.97 -6.15 1.31
N PRO A 140 15.98 -5.29 1.01
CA PRO A 140 15.98 -4.59 -0.26
C PRO A 140 17.26 -3.77 -0.43
N PRO A 141 17.75 -3.58 -1.66
CA PRO A 141 18.92 -2.74 -1.89
C PRO A 141 18.65 -1.34 -1.31
N ARG A 142 19.65 -0.80 -0.62
CA ARG A 142 19.58 0.58 -0.12
C ARG A 142 19.42 1.50 -1.32
N ALA A 143 18.49 2.43 -1.23
CA ALA A 143 18.13 3.46 -2.19
C ALA A 143 18.59 3.22 -3.65
N SER A 144 17.69 3.28 -4.58
CA SER A 144 17.99 3.27 -6.03
C SER A 144 17.49 4.58 -6.62
N GLY A 145 18.31 5.20 -7.46
CA GLY A 145 17.98 6.47 -8.11
C GLY A 145 19.23 7.34 -8.25
N ALA A 146 19.16 8.36 -9.08
CA ALA A 146 20.30 9.25 -9.34
C ALA A 146 20.78 10.00 -8.08
N GLU A 147 19.86 10.26 -7.16
CA GLU A 147 20.13 10.95 -5.89
C GLU A 147 20.80 10.04 -4.85
N ALA A 148 20.67 8.72 -4.98
CA ALA A 148 21.16 7.75 -4.00
C ALA A 148 22.67 7.89 -3.76
N ASP A 149 23.45 8.15 -4.80
CA ASP A 149 24.91 8.28 -4.68
C ASP A 149 25.31 9.50 -3.83
N PHE A 150 24.47 10.53 -3.80
CA PHE A 150 24.70 11.72 -2.96
C PHE A 150 24.16 11.53 -1.54
N GLU A 151 23.06 10.84 -1.37
CA GLU A 151 22.36 10.71 -0.09
C GLU A 151 22.93 9.58 0.78
N LEU A 152 23.36 8.47 0.18
CA LEU A 152 23.88 7.30 0.92
C LEU A 152 25.12 7.63 1.76
N ALA A 153 25.95 8.59 1.33
CA ALA A 153 27.11 9.05 2.09
C ALA A 153 26.73 9.66 3.46
N TYR A 154 25.50 10.16 3.58
CA TYR A 154 24.95 10.74 4.81
C TYR A 154 24.05 9.77 5.58
N GLY A 155 24.06 8.49 5.21
CA GLY A 155 23.24 7.48 5.88
C GLY A 155 21.76 7.59 5.56
N ALA A 156 21.40 8.04 4.35
CA ALA A 156 20.00 8.16 3.94
C ALA A 156 19.29 6.81 4.04
N THR A 157 18.37 6.75 5.01
CA THR A 157 17.46 5.63 5.23
C THR A 157 16.05 6.18 5.40
N THR A 158 15.04 5.33 5.24
CA THR A 158 13.65 5.73 5.47
C THR A 158 13.45 6.33 6.88
N HIS A 159 14.11 5.75 7.89
CA HIS A 159 14.02 6.25 9.26
C HIS A 159 14.60 7.66 9.40
N ASN A 160 15.73 7.94 8.76
CA ASN A 160 16.37 9.26 8.81
C ASN A 160 15.50 10.31 8.10
N ALA A 161 14.90 9.96 6.97
CA ALA A 161 13.99 10.86 6.25
C ALA A 161 12.78 11.24 7.13
N TYR A 162 12.16 10.26 7.78
CA TYR A 162 11.07 10.52 8.71
C TYR A 162 11.52 11.27 9.98
N GLY A 163 12.71 10.98 10.50
CA GLY A 163 13.31 11.72 11.61
C GLY A 163 13.45 13.20 11.29
N MET A 164 14.01 13.53 10.12
CA MET A 164 14.13 14.93 9.67
C MET A 164 12.77 15.63 9.52
N CYS A 165 11.75 14.91 8.98
CA CYS A 165 10.40 15.46 8.92
C CYS A 165 9.81 15.72 10.32
N ALA A 166 10.02 14.79 11.26
CA ALA A 166 9.59 14.94 12.63
C ALA A 166 10.28 16.14 13.33
N MET A 167 11.60 16.27 13.17
CA MET A 167 12.37 17.41 13.70
C MET A 167 11.87 18.73 13.13
N ARG A 168 11.58 18.77 11.83
CA ARG A 168 11.03 19.98 11.19
C ARG A 168 9.66 20.34 11.77
N HIS A 169 8.79 19.36 11.97
CA HIS A 169 7.49 19.54 12.57
C HIS A 169 7.60 20.03 14.02
N MET A 170 8.53 19.47 14.80
CA MET A 170 8.82 19.92 16.17
C MET A 170 9.30 21.38 16.20
N HIS A 171 10.17 21.73 15.25
CA HIS A 171 10.66 23.13 15.14
C HIS A 171 9.53 24.11 14.81
N ASP A 172 8.68 23.77 13.84
CA ASP A 172 7.67 24.70 13.31
C ASP A 172 6.44 24.83 14.25
N TYR A 173 6.09 23.74 14.98
CA TYR A 173 4.85 23.65 15.74
C TYR A 173 5.03 23.35 17.24
N GLY A 174 6.26 23.16 17.70
CA GLY A 174 6.53 22.84 19.11
C GLY A 174 6.07 21.44 19.52
N THR A 175 5.88 20.51 18.57
CA THR A 175 5.53 19.12 18.88
C THR A 175 6.64 18.46 19.69
N THR A 176 6.28 17.64 20.68
CA THR A 176 7.23 16.96 21.56
C THR A 176 7.27 15.46 21.34
N SER A 177 8.33 14.80 21.81
CA SER A 177 8.46 13.33 21.74
C SER A 177 7.36 12.63 22.53
N GLU A 178 6.87 13.20 23.62
CA GLU A 178 5.73 12.67 24.39
C GLU A 178 4.45 12.66 23.54
N GLN A 179 4.23 13.70 22.73
CA GLN A 179 3.06 13.75 21.83
C GLN A 179 3.16 12.69 20.75
N LEU A 180 4.35 12.43 20.19
CA LEU A 180 4.57 11.32 19.26
C LEU A 180 4.35 9.98 19.94
N ALA A 181 4.86 9.80 21.16
CA ALA A 181 4.73 8.57 21.93
C ALA A 181 3.26 8.17 22.17
N TRP A 182 2.36 9.13 22.33
CA TRP A 182 0.93 8.86 22.50
C TRP A 182 0.31 8.10 21.33
N ILE A 183 0.86 8.21 20.10
CA ILE A 183 0.42 7.43 18.95
C ILE A 183 0.65 5.95 19.20
N LYS A 184 1.84 5.59 19.70
CA LYS A 184 2.17 4.21 20.05
C LYS A 184 1.35 3.70 21.23
N VAL A 185 1.17 4.52 22.26
CA VAL A 185 0.34 4.17 23.42
C VAL A 185 -1.08 3.84 22.96
N ALA A 186 -1.72 4.72 22.18
CA ALA A 186 -3.06 4.48 21.64
C ALA A 186 -3.12 3.20 20.79
N ALA A 187 -2.15 3.00 19.90
CA ALA A 187 -2.06 1.80 19.07
C ALA A 187 -1.93 0.52 19.94
N SER A 188 -1.17 0.55 21.04
CA SER A 188 -1.00 -0.59 21.94
C SER A 188 -2.31 -0.96 22.66
N HIS A 189 -3.07 0.05 23.10
CA HIS A 189 -4.39 -0.14 23.70
C HIS A 189 -5.39 -0.83 22.74
N HIS A 190 -5.33 -0.51 21.45
CA HIS A 190 -6.18 -1.18 20.45
C HIS A 190 -5.66 -2.58 20.08
N ALA A 191 -4.33 -2.74 20.00
CA ALA A 191 -3.69 -3.99 19.58
C ALA A 191 -4.01 -5.18 20.49
N GLN A 192 -4.24 -4.97 21.80
CA GLN A 192 -4.58 -6.03 22.74
C GLN A 192 -5.86 -6.78 22.35
N TYR A 193 -6.78 -6.13 21.64
CA TYR A 193 -8.05 -6.72 21.20
C TYR A 193 -7.99 -7.34 19.80
N ASN A 194 -6.89 -7.11 19.05
CA ASN A 194 -6.72 -7.69 17.72
C ASN A 194 -6.02 -9.04 17.80
N PRO A 195 -6.67 -10.17 17.44
CA PRO A 195 -6.05 -11.49 17.48
C PRO A 195 -4.82 -11.60 16.57
N HIS A 196 -4.75 -10.81 15.49
CA HIS A 196 -3.67 -10.83 14.50
C HIS A 196 -2.54 -9.84 14.82
N ALA A 197 -2.68 -8.98 15.84
CA ALA A 197 -1.61 -8.08 16.24
C ALA A 197 -0.39 -8.86 16.75
N MET A 198 0.80 -8.48 16.29
CA MET A 198 2.05 -9.10 16.71
C MET A 198 2.45 -8.67 18.13
N LEU A 199 2.28 -7.39 18.46
CA LEU A 199 2.55 -6.81 19.77
C LEU A 199 1.24 -6.43 20.43
N LYS A 200 0.90 -7.07 21.55
CA LYS A 200 -0.37 -6.88 22.26
C LYS A 200 -0.19 -6.25 23.64
N GLU A 201 1.06 -6.06 24.05
CA GLU A 201 1.38 -5.45 25.34
C GLU A 201 1.07 -3.96 25.30
N VAL A 202 0.32 -3.50 26.29
CA VAL A 202 0.03 -2.07 26.46
C VAL A 202 1.28 -1.38 27.00
N VAL A 203 1.67 -0.29 26.37
CA VAL A 203 2.86 0.49 26.73
C VAL A 203 2.48 1.90 27.19
N THR A 204 3.37 2.50 27.96
CA THR A 204 3.26 3.89 28.45
C THR A 204 4.11 4.84 27.59
N VAL A 205 3.89 6.13 27.74
CA VAL A 205 4.75 7.17 27.13
C VAL A 205 6.21 6.98 27.55
N GLU A 206 6.44 6.68 28.82
CA GLU A 206 7.78 6.47 29.38
C GLU A 206 8.48 5.26 28.72
N ASP A 207 7.76 4.16 28.47
CA ASP A 207 8.31 2.99 27.77
C ASP A 207 8.77 3.37 26.35
N VAL A 208 8.01 4.20 25.65
CA VAL A 208 8.36 4.66 24.30
C VAL A 208 9.63 5.51 24.35
N LEU A 209 9.66 6.52 25.23
CA LEU A 209 10.79 7.46 25.35
C LEU A 209 12.09 6.78 25.83
N ASN A 210 11.98 5.75 26.64
CA ASN A 210 13.13 4.99 27.13
C ASN A 210 13.58 3.87 26.14
N SER A 211 12.82 3.64 25.06
CA SER A 211 13.24 2.67 24.05
C SER A 211 14.43 3.19 23.23
N PRO A 212 15.27 2.32 22.66
CA PRO A 212 16.46 2.74 21.93
C PRO A 212 16.15 3.75 20.83
N MET A 213 16.96 4.79 20.73
CA MET A 213 16.91 5.76 19.63
C MET A 213 17.26 5.09 18.31
N ILE A 214 16.46 5.29 17.27
CA ILE A 214 16.70 4.80 15.91
C ILE A 214 17.21 5.94 15.01
N SER A 215 16.50 7.06 15.01
CA SER A 215 16.86 8.27 14.27
C SER A 215 16.19 9.46 14.95
N ASP A 216 16.96 10.35 15.56
CA ASP A 216 16.44 11.48 16.30
C ASP A 216 15.34 12.22 15.51
N PRO A 217 14.14 12.45 16.09
CA PRO A 217 13.70 12.19 17.47
C PRO A 217 13.02 10.80 17.67
N LEU A 218 13.06 9.90 16.70
CA LEU A 218 12.30 8.65 16.67
C LEU A 218 13.02 7.53 17.43
N HIS A 219 12.35 6.97 18.42
CA HIS A 219 12.78 5.79 19.15
C HIS A 219 12.25 4.51 18.47
N ARG A 220 12.73 3.37 18.93
CA ARG A 220 12.31 2.06 18.39
C ARG A 220 10.80 1.84 18.44
N MET A 221 10.13 2.33 19.48
CA MET A 221 8.69 2.18 19.62
C MET A 221 7.88 3.19 18.79
N ASP A 222 8.50 4.25 18.28
CA ASP A 222 7.90 5.14 17.28
C ASP A 222 7.90 4.51 15.88
N CYS A 223 8.71 3.47 15.66
CA CYS A 223 8.85 2.79 14.39
C CYS A 223 7.91 1.58 14.29
N CYS A 224 7.50 1.24 13.05
CA CYS A 224 6.68 0.08 12.81
C CYS A 224 7.42 -1.23 13.11
N VAL A 225 6.64 -2.25 13.48
CA VAL A 225 7.19 -3.62 13.65
C VAL A 225 7.41 -4.23 12.27
N VAL A 226 8.60 -4.79 12.06
CA VAL A 226 8.94 -5.49 10.82
C VAL A 226 8.30 -6.88 10.85
N THR A 227 7.39 -7.14 9.93
CA THR A 227 6.65 -8.41 9.81
C THR A 227 6.61 -8.88 8.37
N ASP A 228 6.56 -10.20 8.18
CA ASP A 228 6.19 -10.80 6.89
C ASP A 228 4.67 -10.91 6.80
N GLY A 229 4.15 -10.98 5.60
CA GLY A 229 2.73 -11.20 5.38
C GLY A 229 2.22 -10.57 4.11
N GLY A 230 0.93 -10.37 4.07
CA GLY A 230 0.26 -9.75 2.93
C GLY A 230 -1.24 -9.68 3.11
N GLY A 231 -1.88 -9.06 2.15
CA GLY A 231 -3.33 -8.98 2.03
C GLY A 231 -3.75 -8.88 0.58
N ALA A 232 -5.02 -9.12 0.33
CA ALA A 232 -5.62 -8.94 -0.98
C ALA A 232 -7.04 -8.44 -0.86
N MET A 233 -7.51 -7.79 -1.91
CA MET A 233 -8.89 -7.30 -2.03
C MET A 233 -9.45 -7.67 -3.39
N ILE A 234 -10.72 -8.01 -3.44
CA ILE A 234 -11.53 -8.11 -4.65
C ILE A 234 -12.43 -6.89 -4.75
N VAL A 235 -12.33 -6.20 -5.88
CA VAL A 235 -13.19 -5.04 -6.20
C VAL A 235 -14.02 -5.39 -7.41
N THR A 236 -15.32 -5.17 -7.31
CA THR A 236 -16.27 -5.58 -8.36
C THR A 236 -17.23 -4.47 -8.73
N THR A 237 -17.97 -4.67 -9.84
CA THR A 237 -19.15 -3.87 -10.14
C THR A 237 -20.24 -4.10 -9.09
N PRO A 238 -21.24 -3.17 -8.96
CA PRO A 238 -22.36 -3.32 -8.03
C PRO A 238 -23.18 -4.61 -8.26
N GLU A 239 -23.28 -5.06 -9.52
CA GLU A 239 -24.10 -6.21 -9.91
C GLU A 239 -23.49 -7.54 -9.48
N ILE A 240 -22.13 -7.57 -9.30
CA ILE A 240 -21.42 -8.78 -8.84
C ILE A 240 -21.30 -8.81 -7.32
N ALA A 241 -21.19 -7.63 -6.67
CA ALA A 241 -21.10 -7.51 -5.23
C ALA A 241 -22.40 -7.92 -4.53
#